data_2fbb7b1434468e56a858ac31712ec359
#
_entry.id   2fbb7b1434468e56a858ac31712ec359
#
_cell.length_a   1.000
_cell.length_b   1.000
_cell.length_c   1.000
_cell.angle_alpha   90.00
_cell.angle_beta   90.00
_cell.angle_gamma   90.00
#
_symmetry.space_group_name_H-M   'P 1'
#
loop_
_entity.id
_entity.type
_entity.pdbx_description
1 polymer ?
#
loop_
_entity_poly.entity_id
_entity_poly.type
_entity_poly.pdbx_seq_one_letter_code
_entity_poly.pdbx_strand_id
1 'polypeptide(L)'
;VSPVIADVYFVSTRQFIDNKWATKNPIMKRDKDFNMVRIRSFGKFAFRITDVPAFMREIFGTKGIVLTYDIVEYLSSMVTEAFSIAVGESEMSVLDLATEYRKLSSELQQRLNAQTAAIGVQFSDILIENISLPDEVEKLIDEQSGIGMAKQDMTTFMQYQTARAMRDA
;
A
#
# COMPACT_ATOMS: atom_id res chain seq x y z
N VAL A 1 -8.72 24.19 51.46
CA VAL A 1 -7.68 23.88 50.44
C VAL A 1 -7.90 22.46 49.97
N SER A 2 -8.24 22.24 48.72
CA SER A 2 -8.40 20.91 48.14
C SER A 2 -6.99 20.36 47.83
N PRO A 3 -6.61 19.18 48.35
CA PRO A 3 -5.31 18.56 48.03
C PRO A 3 -5.30 17.86 46.68
N VAL A 4 -6.35 17.96 45.89
CA VAL A 4 -6.46 17.26 44.60
C VAL A 4 -5.79 18.11 43.50
N ILE A 5 -4.72 17.58 42.92
CA ILE A 5 -4.07 18.10 41.73
C ILE A 5 -4.50 17.18 40.59
N ALA A 6 -5.05 17.79 39.52
CA ALA A 6 -5.46 17.07 38.34
C ALA A 6 -4.84 17.68 37.08
N ASP A 7 -4.36 16.85 36.20
CA ASP A 7 -3.95 17.25 34.87
C ASP A 7 -5.12 17.01 33.90
N VAL A 8 -5.38 18.00 33.05
CA VAL A 8 -6.45 17.92 32.03
C VAL A 8 -5.81 17.91 30.66
N TYR A 9 -6.15 16.88 29.87
CA TYR A 9 -5.69 16.72 28.52
C TYR A 9 -6.85 16.78 27.54
N PHE A 10 -6.63 17.46 26.43
CA PHE A 10 -7.57 17.51 25.33
C PHE A 10 -7.05 16.66 24.16
N VAL A 11 -7.87 15.72 23.71
CA VAL A 11 -7.55 14.82 22.58
C VAL A 11 -8.49 15.13 21.44
N SER A 12 -7.94 15.43 20.27
CA SER A 12 -8.73 15.64 19.07
C SER A 12 -9.26 14.31 18.54
N THR A 13 -10.59 14.20 18.44
CA THR A 13 -11.29 13.04 17.87
C THR A 13 -11.70 13.24 16.42
N ARG A 14 -11.25 14.35 15.80
CA ARG A 14 -11.48 14.61 14.39
C ARG A 14 -10.78 13.55 13.51
N GLN A 15 -11.19 13.49 12.27
CA GLN A 15 -10.53 12.67 11.28
C GLN A 15 -9.26 13.37 10.77
N PHE A 16 -8.14 12.66 10.79
CA PHE A 16 -6.86 13.08 10.21
C PHE A 16 -6.73 12.42 8.84
N ILE A 17 -6.72 13.22 7.80
CA ILE A 17 -6.70 12.79 6.40
C ILE A 17 -5.35 13.04 5.74
N ASP A 18 -5.14 12.44 4.57
CA ASP A 18 -3.95 12.66 3.72
C ASP A 18 -2.60 12.32 4.38
N ASN A 19 -2.59 11.40 5.33
CA ASN A 19 -1.34 10.92 5.90
C ASN A 19 -0.68 9.93 4.94
N LYS A 20 0.61 10.07 4.72
CA LYS A 20 1.36 9.26 3.77
C LYS A 20 2.00 8.04 4.43
N TRP A 21 2.03 6.94 3.70
CA TRP A 21 2.80 5.75 4.04
C TRP A 21 3.58 5.27 2.81
N ALA A 22 4.73 4.65 3.02
CA ALA A 22 5.54 4.07 1.96
C ALA A 22 6.43 2.96 2.50
N THR A 23 6.73 1.98 1.66
CA THR A 23 7.73 0.96 1.97
C THR A 23 9.12 1.59 1.91
N LYS A 24 9.84 1.58 3.03
CA LYS A 24 11.23 2.08 3.10
C LYS A 24 12.18 1.17 2.32
N ASN A 25 11.98 -0.13 2.44
CA ASN A 25 12.74 -1.16 1.74
C ASN A 25 11.81 -1.96 0.82
N PRO A 26 12.33 -2.52 -0.29
CA PRO A 26 11.55 -3.41 -1.14
C PRO A 26 11.06 -4.63 -0.37
N ILE A 27 9.82 -5.04 -0.64
CA ILE A 27 9.23 -6.25 -0.10
C ILE A 27 9.53 -7.38 -1.08
N MET A 28 10.06 -8.48 -0.56
CA MET A 28 10.30 -9.68 -1.35
C MET A 28 9.03 -10.52 -1.43
N LYS A 29 8.55 -10.76 -2.63
CA LYS A 29 7.41 -11.63 -2.92
C LYS A 29 7.83 -12.75 -3.85
N ARG A 30 7.44 -13.97 -3.49
CA ARG A 30 7.55 -15.12 -4.41
C ARG A 30 6.37 -15.09 -5.38
N ASP A 31 6.68 -15.01 -6.66
CA ASP A 31 5.71 -15.02 -7.75
C ASP A 31 5.77 -16.32 -8.54
N LYS A 32 4.64 -16.76 -9.09
CA LYS A 32 4.56 -18.00 -9.88
C LYS A 32 5.27 -17.88 -11.22
N ASP A 33 5.23 -16.69 -11.81
CA ASP A 33 5.73 -16.44 -13.16
C ASP A 33 7.12 -15.80 -13.17
N PHE A 34 7.45 -14.97 -12.16
CA PHE A 34 8.67 -14.16 -12.11
C PHE A 34 9.64 -14.57 -10.98
N ASN A 35 9.40 -15.71 -10.29
CA ASN A 35 10.17 -16.18 -9.14
C ASN A 35 10.14 -15.21 -7.95
N MET A 36 11.26 -14.59 -7.61
CA MET A 36 11.35 -13.58 -6.54
C MET A 36 11.26 -12.18 -7.11
N VAL A 37 10.26 -11.42 -6.68
CA VAL A 37 10.02 -10.06 -7.11
C VAL A 37 10.16 -9.10 -5.93
N ARG A 38 10.80 -7.97 -6.17
CA ARG A 38 10.92 -6.87 -5.22
C ARG A 38 9.82 -5.85 -5.50
N ILE A 39 8.98 -5.58 -4.49
CA ILE A 39 7.84 -4.69 -4.61
C ILE A 39 8.07 -3.47 -3.72
N ARG A 40 7.77 -2.30 -4.25
CA ARG A 40 7.64 -1.07 -3.48
C ARG A 40 6.23 -0.54 -3.63
N SER A 41 5.72 0.05 -2.56
CA SER A 41 4.39 0.62 -2.56
C SER A 41 4.33 1.87 -1.70
N PHE A 42 3.41 2.74 -2.04
CA PHE A 42 3.08 3.91 -1.26
C PHE A 42 1.61 4.26 -1.40
N GLY A 43 1.14 5.06 -0.49
CA GLY A 43 -0.23 5.52 -0.51
C GLY A 43 -0.53 6.47 0.63
N LYS A 44 -1.80 6.57 0.96
CA LYS A 44 -2.32 7.44 1.99
C LYS A 44 -3.22 6.67 2.95
N PHE A 45 -3.40 7.23 4.14
CA PHE A 45 -4.38 6.74 5.08
C PHE A 45 -5.02 7.89 5.85
N ALA A 46 -6.20 7.61 6.36
CA ALA A 46 -6.92 8.48 7.26
C ALA A 46 -7.24 7.71 8.55
N PHE A 47 -7.19 8.40 9.67
CA PHE A 47 -7.48 7.81 10.97
C PHE A 47 -8.17 8.82 11.89
N ARG A 48 -8.76 8.29 12.93
CA ARG A 48 -9.26 9.05 14.06
C ARG A 48 -9.08 8.29 15.36
N ILE A 49 -9.07 9.02 16.47
CA ILE A 49 -9.08 8.44 17.80
C ILE A 49 -10.52 8.18 18.19
N THR A 50 -10.87 6.92 18.44
CA THR A 50 -12.23 6.48 18.78
C THR A 50 -12.40 6.14 20.25
N ASP A 51 -11.33 5.73 20.92
CA ASP A 51 -11.29 5.44 22.35
C ASP A 51 -10.17 6.24 23.00
N VAL A 52 -10.52 7.39 23.53
CA VAL A 52 -9.58 8.34 24.14
C VAL A 52 -8.89 7.73 25.37
N PRO A 53 -9.59 7.07 26.31
CA PRO A 53 -8.91 6.42 27.44
C PRO A 53 -7.87 5.37 27.03
N ALA A 54 -8.17 4.52 26.04
CA ALA A 54 -7.23 3.55 25.52
C ALA A 54 -6.02 4.22 24.86
N PHE A 55 -6.25 5.25 24.05
CA PHE A 55 -5.20 6.04 23.42
C PHE A 55 -4.28 6.70 24.45
N MET A 56 -4.84 7.31 25.46
CA MET A 56 -4.09 7.95 26.54
C MET A 56 -3.24 6.95 27.31
N ARG A 57 -3.77 5.78 27.58
CA ARG A 57 -3.08 4.75 28.34
C ARG A 57 -1.94 4.11 27.55
N GLU A 58 -2.17 3.78 26.29
CA GLU A 58 -1.26 2.99 25.47
C GLU A 58 -0.23 3.82 24.69
N ILE A 59 -0.59 5.02 24.27
CA ILE A 59 0.28 5.86 23.42
C ILE A 59 0.85 7.04 24.21
N PHE A 60 -0.01 7.77 24.91
CA PHE A 60 0.39 8.98 25.61
C PHE A 60 1.15 8.68 26.93
N GLY A 61 0.82 7.58 27.60
CA GLY A 61 1.21 7.30 28.99
C GLY A 61 2.71 7.34 29.34
N THR A 62 3.59 7.33 28.34
CA THR A 62 5.04 7.32 28.56
C THR A 62 5.74 8.60 28.08
N LYS A 63 5.11 9.42 27.26
CA LYS A 63 5.77 10.55 26.59
C LYS A 63 5.43 11.94 27.14
N GLY A 64 4.32 12.08 27.87
CA GLY A 64 3.85 13.37 28.40
C GLY A 64 3.36 14.38 27.35
N ILE A 65 3.94 14.38 26.17
CA ILE A 65 3.52 15.18 25.01
C ILE A 65 3.59 14.27 23.78
N VAL A 66 2.51 14.19 23.00
CA VAL A 66 2.46 13.46 21.74
C VAL A 66 2.02 14.41 20.64
N LEU A 67 2.88 14.60 19.67
CA LEU A 67 2.58 15.37 18.47
C LEU A 67 1.85 14.51 17.44
N THR A 68 1.02 15.14 16.63
CA THR A 68 0.35 14.46 15.51
C THR A 68 1.35 13.73 14.60
N TYR A 69 2.51 14.31 14.39
CA TYR A 69 3.59 13.70 13.62
C TYR A 69 4.06 12.36 14.19
N ASP A 70 4.23 12.25 15.50
CA ASP A 70 4.65 11.00 16.16
C ASP A 70 3.64 9.88 15.94
N ILE A 71 2.35 10.22 16.02
CA ILE A 71 1.26 9.27 15.78
C ILE A 71 1.23 8.84 14.32
N VAL A 72 1.33 9.78 13.40
CA VAL A 72 1.34 9.52 11.95
C VAL A 72 2.52 8.62 11.57
N GLU A 73 3.71 8.87 12.10
CA GLU A 73 4.87 8.04 11.85
C GLU A 73 4.68 6.61 12.37
N TYR A 74 4.16 6.46 13.57
CA TYR A 74 3.85 5.17 14.17
C TYR A 74 2.80 4.39 13.35
N LEU A 75 1.69 5.04 12.99
CA LEU A 75 0.63 4.43 12.18
C LEU A 75 1.11 4.10 10.76
N SER A 76 1.93 4.96 10.16
CA SER A 76 2.54 4.69 8.85
C SER A 76 3.41 3.42 8.87
N SER A 77 4.16 3.22 9.95
CA SER A 77 4.94 1.99 10.13
C SER A 77 4.05 0.75 10.24
N MET A 78 2.93 0.84 10.96
CA MET A 78 1.95 -0.24 11.06
C MET A 78 1.31 -0.59 9.71
N VAL A 79 0.94 0.43 8.92
CA VAL A 79 0.39 0.24 7.58
C VAL A 79 1.41 -0.46 6.67
N THR A 80 2.66 -0.02 6.72
CA THR A 80 3.75 -0.60 5.93
C THR A 80 4.01 -2.06 6.30
N GLU A 81 4.02 -2.38 7.59
CA GLU A 81 4.18 -3.75 8.08
C GLU A 81 3.01 -4.64 7.63
N ALA A 82 1.77 -4.18 7.85
CA ALA A 82 0.57 -4.91 7.45
C ALA A 82 0.52 -5.14 5.94
N PHE A 83 0.91 -4.15 5.14
CA PHE A 83 1.03 -4.29 3.69
C PHE A 83 2.08 -5.34 3.31
N SER A 84 3.24 -5.31 3.94
CA SER A 84 4.32 -6.28 3.69
C SER A 84 3.87 -7.71 3.97
N ILE A 85 3.16 -7.92 5.08
CA ILE A 85 2.62 -9.23 5.46
C ILE A 85 1.53 -9.65 4.46
N ALA A 86 0.59 -8.77 4.14
CA ALA A 86 -0.51 -9.09 3.22
C ALA A 86 0.00 -9.46 1.83
N VAL A 87 0.99 -8.75 1.31
CA VAL A 87 1.63 -9.05 0.02
C VAL A 87 2.41 -10.36 0.07
N GLY A 88 3.16 -10.58 1.16
CA GLY A 88 3.94 -11.80 1.35
C GLY A 88 3.10 -13.07 1.46
N GLU A 89 1.96 -12.99 2.14
CA GLU A 89 1.01 -14.09 2.32
C GLU A 89 0.05 -14.29 1.14
N SER A 90 -0.10 -13.27 0.28
CA SER A 90 -1.00 -13.33 -0.87
C SER A 90 -0.55 -14.36 -1.89
N GLU A 91 -1.47 -15.21 -2.31
CA GLU A 91 -1.26 -16.13 -3.44
C GLU A 91 -1.44 -15.46 -4.80
N MET A 92 -1.88 -14.21 -4.80
CA MET A 92 -2.07 -13.43 -6.04
C MET A 92 -0.74 -13.21 -6.74
N SER A 93 -0.77 -13.28 -8.07
CA SER A 93 0.39 -12.89 -8.86
C SER A 93 0.67 -11.39 -8.71
N VAL A 94 1.90 -11.00 -9.00
CA VAL A 94 2.29 -9.57 -8.98
C VAL A 94 1.44 -8.75 -9.94
N LEU A 95 1.04 -9.34 -11.07
CA LEU A 95 0.14 -8.70 -12.05
C LEU A 95 -1.25 -8.44 -11.46
N ASP A 96 -1.79 -9.40 -10.72
CA ASP A 96 -3.10 -9.26 -10.08
C ASP A 96 -3.05 -8.25 -8.93
N LEU A 97 -1.96 -8.22 -8.15
CA LEU A 97 -1.76 -7.21 -7.11
C LEU A 97 -1.77 -5.78 -7.67
N ALA A 98 -1.20 -5.60 -8.87
CA ALA A 98 -1.19 -4.29 -9.54
C ALA A 98 -2.59 -3.83 -10.01
N THR A 99 -3.56 -4.71 -10.08
CA THR A 99 -4.92 -4.41 -10.54
C THR A 99 -5.98 -4.41 -9.42
N GLU A 100 -5.74 -5.10 -8.32
CA GLU A 100 -6.71 -5.30 -7.24
C GLU A 100 -6.47 -4.43 -5.99
N TYR A 101 -6.07 -3.18 -6.17
CA TYR A 101 -5.77 -2.24 -5.08
C TYR A 101 -6.90 -2.09 -4.07
N ARG A 102 -8.16 -2.07 -4.53
CA ARG A 102 -9.33 -1.88 -3.66
C ARG A 102 -9.52 -3.04 -2.69
N LYS A 103 -9.38 -4.26 -3.18
CA LYS A 103 -9.51 -5.47 -2.35
C LYS A 103 -8.41 -5.51 -1.30
N LEU A 104 -7.18 -5.28 -1.73
CA LEU A 104 -6.02 -5.25 -0.83
C LEU A 104 -6.14 -4.13 0.23
N SER A 105 -6.58 -2.94 -0.16
CA SER A 105 -6.85 -1.84 0.77
C SER A 105 -7.90 -2.19 1.82
N SER A 106 -8.97 -2.85 1.42
CA SER A 106 -10.04 -3.29 2.34
C SER A 106 -9.54 -4.35 3.33
N GLU A 107 -8.77 -5.30 2.88
CA GLU A 107 -8.15 -6.33 3.73
C GLU A 107 -7.18 -5.72 4.74
N LEU A 108 -6.37 -4.76 4.30
CA LEU A 108 -5.44 -4.01 5.16
C LEU A 108 -6.20 -3.23 6.23
N GLN A 109 -7.26 -2.55 5.86
CA GLN A 109 -8.07 -1.75 6.78
C GLN A 109 -8.71 -2.63 7.87
N GLN A 110 -9.26 -3.78 7.50
CA GLN A 110 -9.84 -4.73 8.46
C GLN A 110 -8.77 -5.27 9.42
N ARG A 111 -7.64 -5.71 8.91
CA ARG A 111 -6.52 -6.26 9.70
C ARG A 111 -5.98 -5.21 10.67
N LEU A 112 -5.74 -3.99 10.19
CA LEU A 112 -5.23 -2.90 11.00
C LEU A 112 -6.23 -2.45 12.06
N ASN A 113 -7.51 -2.32 11.74
CA ASN A 113 -8.53 -1.94 12.72
C ASN A 113 -8.70 -2.97 13.83
N ALA A 114 -8.58 -4.26 13.54
CA ALA A 114 -8.56 -5.30 14.57
C ALA A 114 -7.36 -5.14 15.52
N GLN A 115 -6.21 -4.73 15.00
CA GLN A 115 -4.98 -4.52 15.77
C GLN A 115 -4.99 -3.21 16.56
N THR A 116 -5.48 -2.12 15.97
CA THR A 116 -5.43 -0.78 16.56
C THR A 116 -6.62 -0.45 17.48
N ALA A 117 -7.63 -1.29 17.54
CA ALA A 117 -8.74 -1.15 18.49
C ALA A 117 -8.22 -1.08 19.94
N ALA A 118 -7.19 -1.84 20.29
CA ALA A 118 -6.58 -1.85 21.62
C ALA A 118 -5.92 -0.53 22.01
N ILE A 119 -5.47 0.27 21.05
CA ILE A 119 -4.85 1.58 21.27
C ILE A 119 -5.81 2.76 21.03
N GLY A 120 -7.08 2.48 20.78
CA GLY A 120 -8.11 3.51 20.60
C GLY A 120 -8.05 4.26 19.29
N VAL A 121 -7.42 3.71 18.26
CA VAL A 121 -7.28 4.30 16.93
C VAL A 121 -8.06 3.48 15.91
N GLN A 122 -8.75 4.17 15.01
CA GLN A 122 -9.44 3.56 13.88
C GLN A 122 -8.93 4.16 12.57
N PHE A 123 -8.52 3.30 11.65
CA PHE A 123 -8.30 3.68 10.26
C PHE A 123 -9.65 3.81 9.56
N SER A 124 -9.98 5.01 9.13
CA SER A 124 -11.20 5.29 8.39
C SER A 124 -11.05 5.03 6.90
N ASP A 125 -9.81 5.13 6.39
CA ASP A 125 -9.47 4.81 5.01
C ASP A 125 -8.01 4.41 4.89
N ILE A 126 -7.73 3.47 3.98
CA ILE A 126 -6.38 3.10 3.57
C ILE A 126 -6.38 3.02 2.04
N LEU A 127 -5.56 3.83 1.42
CA LEU A 127 -5.43 3.92 -0.02
C LEU A 127 -4.04 3.47 -0.45
N ILE A 128 -3.99 2.52 -1.36
CA ILE A 128 -2.78 2.14 -2.10
C ILE A 128 -2.79 2.96 -3.39
N GLU A 129 -1.84 3.87 -3.54
CA GLU A 129 -1.76 4.72 -4.73
C GLU A 129 -0.96 4.05 -5.84
N ASN A 130 0.08 3.32 -5.46
CA ASN A 130 0.92 2.63 -6.43
C ASN A 130 1.61 1.39 -5.83
N ILE A 131 1.78 0.39 -6.66
CA ILE A 131 2.65 -0.76 -6.43
C ILE A 131 3.66 -0.78 -7.58
N SER A 132 4.93 -0.52 -7.27
CA SER A 132 6.01 -0.49 -8.25
C SER A 132 6.76 -1.81 -8.26
N LEU A 133 7.04 -2.29 -9.44
CA LEU A 133 7.83 -3.47 -9.71
C LEU A 133 9.25 -3.05 -10.16
N PRO A 134 10.25 -3.93 -10.09
CA PRO A 134 11.55 -3.67 -10.70
C PRO A 134 11.42 -3.45 -12.21
N ASP A 135 12.26 -2.57 -12.75
CA ASP A 135 12.26 -2.23 -14.19
C ASP A 135 12.38 -3.47 -15.10
N GLU A 136 13.11 -4.48 -14.67
CA GLU A 136 13.25 -5.75 -15.38
C GLU A 136 11.93 -6.50 -15.52
N VAL A 137 11.11 -6.49 -14.47
CA VAL A 137 9.77 -7.11 -14.45
C VAL A 137 8.79 -6.27 -15.25
N GLU A 138 8.84 -4.95 -15.13
CA GLU A 138 8.04 -4.04 -15.95
C GLU A 138 8.31 -4.22 -17.44
N LYS A 139 9.58 -4.34 -17.83
CA LYS A 139 9.97 -4.64 -19.22
C LYS A 139 9.44 -5.98 -19.71
N LEU A 140 9.50 -7.03 -18.87
CA LEU A 140 8.95 -8.34 -19.23
C LEU A 140 7.42 -8.29 -19.39
N ILE A 141 6.75 -7.52 -18.55
CA ILE A 141 5.30 -7.28 -18.67
C ILE A 141 4.99 -6.54 -19.96
N ASP A 142 5.74 -5.50 -20.27
CA ASP A 142 5.61 -4.72 -21.49
C ASP A 142 5.89 -5.58 -22.72
N GLU A 143 6.92 -6.41 -22.69
CA GLU A 143 7.23 -7.35 -23.74
C GLU A 143 6.13 -8.40 -23.92
N GLN A 144 5.58 -8.97 -22.84
CA GLN A 144 4.47 -9.93 -22.94
C GLN A 144 3.18 -9.25 -23.42
N SER A 145 2.89 -8.06 -22.98
CA SER A 145 1.79 -7.24 -23.49
C SER A 145 2.04 -6.78 -24.93
N GLY A 146 3.29 -6.41 -25.24
CA GLY A 146 3.75 -6.07 -26.57
C GLY A 146 3.77 -7.25 -27.54
N ILE A 147 4.08 -8.46 -27.11
CA ILE A 147 4.02 -9.68 -27.93
C ILE A 147 2.58 -10.00 -28.34
N GLY A 148 1.58 -9.77 -27.49
CA GLY A 148 0.18 -9.90 -27.85
C GLY A 148 -0.26 -8.92 -28.94
N MET A 149 0.14 -7.66 -28.84
CA MET A 149 -0.04 -6.63 -29.87
C MET A 149 0.87 -6.87 -31.08
N ALA A 150 2.15 -7.24 -30.86
CA ALA A 150 3.11 -7.49 -31.91
C ALA A 150 2.77 -8.71 -32.78
N LYS A 151 2.07 -9.73 -32.27
CA LYS A 151 1.55 -10.82 -33.11
C LYS A 151 0.54 -10.34 -34.13
N GLN A 152 -0.34 -9.41 -33.78
CA GLN A 152 -1.25 -8.75 -34.71
C GLN A 152 -0.49 -7.81 -35.66
N ASP A 153 0.42 -7.00 -35.15
CA ASP A 153 1.22 -6.07 -35.92
C ASP A 153 2.27 -6.75 -36.79
N MET A 154 2.87 -7.85 -36.34
CA MET A 154 3.80 -8.66 -37.16
C MET A 154 3.08 -9.35 -38.33
N THR A 155 1.87 -9.82 -38.15
CA THR A 155 1.07 -10.39 -39.25
C THR A 155 0.77 -9.31 -40.27
N THR A 156 0.36 -8.14 -39.84
CA THR A 156 0.11 -6.96 -40.71
C THR A 156 1.39 -6.47 -41.37
N PHE A 157 2.50 -6.41 -40.61
CA PHE A 157 3.81 -6.00 -41.12
C PHE A 157 4.39 -6.98 -42.13
N MET A 158 4.28 -8.29 -41.89
CA MET A 158 4.66 -9.33 -42.85
C MET A 158 3.80 -9.26 -44.13
N GLN A 159 2.50 -9.07 -44.00
CA GLN A 159 1.62 -8.87 -45.16
C GLN A 159 2.03 -7.61 -45.97
N TYR A 160 2.38 -6.54 -45.29
CA TYR A 160 2.84 -5.31 -45.92
C TYR A 160 4.19 -5.50 -46.65
N GLN A 161 5.15 -6.15 -46.04
CA GLN A 161 6.44 -6.47 -46.66
C GLN A 161 6.31 -7.42 -47.84
N THR A 162 5.43 -8.43 -47.73
CA THR A 162 5.16 -9.35 -48.87
C THR A 162 4.51 -8.63 -50.03
N ALA A 163 3.56 -7.76 -49.75
CA ALA A 163 2.91 -6.92 -50.79
C ALA A 163 3.89 -5.95 -51.45
N ARG A 164 4.87 -5.43 -50.69
CA ARG A 164 5.92 -4.55 -51.23
C ARG A 164 6.92 -5.31 -52.08
N ALA A 165 7.34 -6.49 -51.64
CA ALA A 165 8.24 -7.39 -52.39
C ALA A 165 7.62 -7.84 -53.70
N MET A 166 6.32 -8.10 -53.77
CA MET A 166 5.59 -8.42 -55.01
C MET A 166 5.45 -7.22 -55.94
N ARG A 167 5.50 -6.00 -55.44
CA ARG A 167 5.41 -4.79 -56.25
C ARG A 167 6.73 -4.38 -56.88
N ASP A 168 7.85 -4.74 -56.24
CA ASP A 168 9.22 -4.44 -56.68
C ASP A 168 9.81 -5.57 -57.56
N ALA A 169 9.06 -6.64 -57.77
CA ALA A 169 9.34 -7.68 -58.73
C ALA A 169 8.60 -7.43 -60.06
#